data_37bf17236e13d6ea577bf6628b19f99e
#
_entry.id   37bf17236e13d6ea577bf6628b19f99e
#
_cell.length_a   1.000
_cell.length_b   1.000
_cell.length_c   1.000
_cell.angle_alpha   90.00
_cell.angle_beta   90.00
_cell.angle_gamma   90.00
#
_symmetry.space_group_name_H-M   'P 1'
#
loop_
_entity.id
_entity.type
_entity.pdbx_description
1 polymer ?
#
loop_
_entity_poly.entity_id
_entity_poly.type
_entity_poly.pdbx_seq_one_letter_code
_entity_poly.pdbx_strand_id
1 'polypeptide(L)'
;KELGLSTANKPDSMGICFIGEVDVNKLLKDRLGEKEGDVVYKGVIVGRHNGLWFYTTGERKGFELDKNVLKKMGLHPEKMAPMYVIGKDKEMNQLIVGSREETMTGEIRIEKSEMRNDKELWVRIRNLGELVPVEKIEGNKVILEEKIFGIAEGQSAVFYDNEGVLVGGSIIV
;
A
#
# COMPACT_ATOMS: atom_id res chain seq x y z
N LYS A 1 -14.70 13.00 23.24
CA LYS A 1 -14.16 13.51 24.52
C LYS A 1 -15.10 14.55 25.10
N GLU A 2 -15.62 15.46 24.29
CA GLU A 2 -16.56 16.52 24.71
C GLU A 2 -17.87 15.98 25.32
N LEU A 3 -18.36 14.85 24.86
CA LEU A 3 -19.57 14.19 25.35
C LEU A 3 -19.33 13.26 26.53
N GLY A 4 -18.11 13.13 27.05
CA GLY A 4 -17.77 12.32 28.22
C GLY A 4 -18.02 10.82 28.07
N LEU A 5 -18.07 10.29 26.84
CA LEU A 5 -18.32 8.88 26.58
C LEU A 5 -17.16 8.01 27.07
N SER A 6 -17.48 6.89 27.72
CA SER A 6 -16.48 5.92 28.22
C SER A 6 -15.58 5.34 27.13
N THR A 7 -16.03 5.36 25.88
CA THR A 7 -15.31 4.88 24.70
C THR A 7 -14.38 5.91 24.08
N ALA A 8 -14.36 7.16 24.58
CA ALA A 8 -13.61 8.27 23.96
C ALA A 8 -12.08 8.05 23.86
N ASN A 9 -11.52 7.18 24.70
CA ASN A 9 -10.09 6.85 24.71
C ASN A 9 -9.83 5.37 24.33
N LYS A 10 -10.84 4.65 23.86
CA LYS A 10 -10.65 3.26 23.42
C LYS A 10 -9.89 3.26 22.11
N PRO A 11 -8.79 2.48 21.98
CA PRO A 11 -8.10 2.34 20.71
C PRO A 11 -9.02 1.70 19.68
N ASP A 12 -8.85 2.10 18.41
CA ASP A 12 -9.62 1.53 17.32
C ASP A 12 -9.31 0.03 17.14
N SER A 13 -10.34 -0.73 16.79
CA SER A 13 -10.19 -2.15 16.51
C SER A 13 -9.40 -2.34 15.21
N MET A 14 -8.28 -3.03 15.28
CA MET A 14 -7.43 -3.39 14.16
C MET A 14 -7.71 -4.83 13.70
N GLY A 15 -8.94 -5.14 13.34
CA GLY A 15 -9.32 -6.49 12.94
C GLY A 15 -10.38 -6.50 11.84
N ILE A 16 -10.55 -7.65 11.19
CA ILE A 16 -11.66 -7.88 10.26
C ILE A 16 -12.90 -8.13 11.09
N CYS A 17 -13.76 -7.12 11.20
CA CYS A 17 -14.87 -7.03 12.15
C CYS A 17 -15.84 -8.23 12.19
N PHE A 18 -15.95 -9.01 11.12
CA PHE A 18 -16.90 -10.13 11.01
C PHE A 18 -16.26 -11.51 11.15
N ILE A 19 -14.94 -11.61 11.21
CA ILE A 19 -14.21 -12.90 11.18
C ILE A 19 -13.50 -13.14 12.52
N GLY A 20 -13.41 -12.13 13.40
CA GLY A 20 -12.69 -12.22 14.68
C GLY A 20 -11.17 -12.14 14.50
N GLU A 21 -10.40 -12.68 15.44
CA GLU A 21 -8.95 -12.79 15.33
C GLU A 21 -8.57 -13.91 14.35
N VAL A 22 -8.42 -13.56 13.10
CA VAL A 22 -7.98 -14.50 12.05
C VAL A 22 -6.62 -14.10 11.55
N ASP A 23 -5.72 -15.06 11.48
CA ASP A 23 -4.49 -14.90 10.71
C ASP A 23 -4.84 -14.82 9.22
N VAL A 24 -4.74 -13.61 8.68
CA VAL A 24 -5.08 -13.31 7.27
C VAL A 24 -4.21 -14.15 6.33
N ASN A 25 -2.95 -14.37 6.65
CA ASN A 25 -2.05 -15.16 5.82
C ASN A 25 -2.49 -16.63 5.79
N LYS A 26 -2.92 -17.17 6.92
CA LYS A 26 -3.49 -18.53 6.98
C LYS A 26 -4.76 -18.63 6.16
N LEU A 27 -5.67 -17.67 6.29
CA LEU A 27 -6.91 -17.64 5.51
C LEU A 27 -6.63 -17.55 4.00
N LEU A 28 -5.68 -16.71 3.57
CA LEU A 28 -5.28 -16.60 2.18
C LEU A 28 -4.65 -17.89 1.68
N LYS A 29 -3.79 -18.51 2.48
CA LYS A 29 -3.17 -19.80 2.16
C LYS A 29 -4.20 -20.90 1.97
N ASP A 30 -5.18 -21.01 2.88
CA ASP A 30 -6.25 -22.00 2.81
C ASP A 30 -7.18 -21.79 1.59
N ARG A 31 -7.37 -20.53 1.16
CA ARG A 31 -8.26 -20.19 0.04
C ARG A 31 -7.59 -20.20 -1.32
N LEU A 32 -6.37 -19.69 -1.41
CA LEU A 32 -5.64 -19.41 -2.65
C LEU A 32 -4.44 -20.34 -2.85
N GLY A 33 -4.04 -21.08 -1.81
CA GLY A 33 -2.84 -21.89 -1.81
C GLY A 33 -1.55 -21.06 -1.78
N GLU A 34 -0.45 -21.69 -2.09
CA GLU A 34 0.85 -21.07 -2.29
C GLU A 34 1.26 -21.19 -3.76
N LYS A 35 1.85 -20.14 -4.31
CA LYS A 35 2.45 -20.14 -5.64
C LYS A 35 3.79 -19.42 -5.55
N GLU A 36 4.84 -20.22 -5.36
CA GLU A 36 6.20 -19.66 -5.29
C GLU A 36 6.57 -18.88 -6.55
N GLY A 37 7.33 -17.82 -6.35
CA GLY A 37 7.84 -16.98 -7.42
C GLY A 37 9.09 -16.26 -6.99
N ASP A 38 9.61 -15.45 -7.91
CA ASP A 38 10.88 -14.75 -7.74
C ASP A 38 10.68 -13.39 -7.06
N VAL A 39 11.62 -13.04 -6.18
CA VAL A 39 11.79 -11.65 -5.70
C VAL A 39 12.86 -10.99 -6.54
N VAL A 40 12.51 -9.86 -7.16
CA VAL A 40 13.36 -9.13 -8.11
C VAL A 40 13.74 -7.76 -7.56
N TYR A 41 15.02 -7.45 -7.59
CA TYR A 41 15.57 -6.13 -7.29
C TYR A 41 16.41 -5.63 -8.45
N LYS A 42 16.05 -4.48 -9.04
CA LYS A 42 16.74 -3.89 -10.20
C LYS A 42 16.99 -4.88 -11.36
N GLY A 43 15.97 -5.71 -11.66
CA GLY A 43 16.03 -6.69 -12.73
C GLY A 43 16.81 -7.98 -12.40
N VAL A 44 17.32 -8.13 -11.18
CA VAL A 44 18.03 -9.34 -10.74
C VAL A 44 17.15 -10.11 -9.76
N ILE A 45 17.07 -11.43 -9.94
CA ILE A 45 16.39 -12.32 -8.97
C ILE A 45 17.25 -12.37 -7.71
N VAL A 46 16.71 -11.88 -6.59
CA VAL A 46 17.39 -11.76 -5.31
C VAL A 46 16.76 -12.61 -4.20
N GLY A 47 15.73 -13.38 -4.53
CA GLY A 47 15.05 -14.19 -3.52
C GLY A 47 13.80 -14.88 -4.02
N ARG A 48 12.99 -15.36 -3.08
CA ARG A 48 11.74 -16.09 -3.34
C ARG A 48 10.60 -15.56 -2.49
N HIS A 49 9.37 -15.74 -3.00
CA HIS A 49 8.11 -15.47 -2.29
C HIS A 49 7.12 -16.64 -2.44
N ASN A 50 6.13 -16.72 -1.55
CA ASN A 50 5.18 -17.86 -1.50
C ASN A 50 3.88 -17.61 -2.29
N GLY A 51 3.70 -16.45 -2.87
CA GLY A 51 2.51 -16.06 -3.64
C GLY A 51 2.29 -14.56 -3.58
N LEU A 52 2.02 -13.93 -4.73
CA LEU A 52 1.87 -12.48 -4.85
C LEU A 52 0.74 -11.89 -4.00
N TRP A 53 -0.29 -12.69 -3.70
CA TRP A 53 -1.44 -12.28 -2.90
C TRP A 53 -1.15 -12.10 -1.40
N PHE A 54 -0.01 -12.63 -0.91
CA PHE A 54 0.40 -12.43 0.48
C PHE A 54 1.05 -11.08 0.73
N TYR A 55 1.33 -10.30 -0.32
CA TYR A 55 2.10 -9.06 -0.20
C TYR A 55 1.30 -7.85 -0.66
N THR A 56 1.58 -6.72 -0.02
CA THR A 56 1.03 -5.42 -0.38
C THR A 56 2.16 -4.43 -0.62
N THR A 57 2.00 -3.47 -1.52
CA THR A 57 2.98 -2.40 -1.75
C THR A 57 3.30 -1.67 -0.45
N GLY A 58 4.59 -1.47 -0.19
CA GLY A 58 5.10 -0.92 1.07
C GLY A 58 5.39 -1.95 2.15
N GLU A 59 5.07 -3.23 1.95
CA GLU A 59 5.39 -4.30 2.89
C GLU A 59 6.88 -4.65 2.85
N ARG A 60 7.48 -4.98 4.01
CA ARG A 60 8.93 -5.25 4.13
C ARG A 60 9.27 -6.62 4.66
N LYS A 61 8.27 -7.48 4.86
CA LYS A 61 8.43 -8.80 5.48
C LYS A 61 7.72 -9.86 4.65
N GLY A 62 8.02 -11.13 4.95
CA GLY A 62 7.32 -12.28 4.40
C GLY A 62 7.99 -12.88 3.16
N PHE A 63 8.87 -12.19 2.47
CA PHE A 63 9.69 -12.73 1.37
C PHE A 63 11.13 -13.02 1.83
N GLU A 64 11.77 -13.95 1.15
CA GLU A 64 13.15 -14.36 1.45
C GLU A 64 14.12 -13.74 0.46
N LEU A 65 15.25 -13.25 0.96
CA LEU A 65 16.33 -12.69 0.15
C LEU A 65 17.58 -13.57 0.22
N ASP A 66 18.16 -13.88 -0.92
CA ASP A 66 19.42 -14.61 -1.03
C ASP A 66 20.60 -13.67 -0.76
N LYS A 67 21.19 -13.83 0.43
CA LYS A 67 22.33 -13.03 0.87
C LYS A 67 23.56 -13.19 -0.03
N ASN A 68 23.73 -14.32 -0.70
CA ASN A 68 24.87 -14.56 -1.58
C ASN A 68 24.69 -13.80 -2.89
N VAL A 69 23.49 -13.77 -3.44
CA VAL A 69 23.20 -12.96 -4.63
C VAL A 69 23.37 -11.48 -4.32
N LEU A 70 22.83 -10.99 -3.21
CA LEU A 70 23.01 -9.60 -2.80
C LEU A 70 24.49 -9.22 -2.64
N LYS A 71 25.31 -10.07 -2.01
CA LYS A 71 26.76 -9.86 -1.91
C LYS A 71 27.45 -9.79 -3.28
N LYS A 72 27.08 -10.65 -4.23
CA LYS A 72 27.61 -10.61 -5.61
C LYS A 72 27.24 -9.30 -6.33
N MET A 73 26.12 -8.68 -5.96
CA MET A 73 25.71 -7.35 -6.45
C MET A 73 26.43 -6.19 -5.74
N GLY A 74 27.36 -6.48 -4.84
CA GLY A 74 28.07 -5.47 -4.05
C GLY A 74 27.25 -4.91 -2.88
N LEU A 75 26.13 -5.54 -2.55
CA LEU A 75 25.27 -5.16 -1.44
C LEU A 75 25.68 -5.95 -0.18
N HIS A 76 25.61 -5.29 0.96
CA HIS A 76 25.92 -5.90 2.26
C HIS A 76 24.64 -6.09 3.08
N PRO A 77 24.02 -7.30 3.08
CA PRO A 77 22.73 -7.54 3.72
C PRO A 77 22.60 -7.05 5.16
N GLU A 78 23.69 -7.11 5.93
CA GLU A 78 23.77 -6.68 7.32
C GLU A 78 23.83 -5.15 7.50
N LYS A 79 24.10 -4.39 6.44
CA LYS A 79 24.19 -2.93 6.43
C LYS A 79 23.16 -2.27 5.53
N MET A 80 22.38 -3.07 4.81
CA MET A 80 21.35 -2.56 3.91
C MET A 80 20.17 -1.98 4.69
N ALA A 81 19.62 -0.88 4.15
CA ALA A 81 18.30 -0.46 4.53
C ALA A 81 17.27 -1.56 4.17
N PRO A 82 16.16 -1.65 4.90
CA PRO A 82 15.11 -2.61 4.57
C PRO A 82 14.62 -2.44 3.14
N MET A 83 14.38 -3.56 2.46
CA MET A 83 13.71 -3.59 1.17
C MET A 83 12.20 -3.66 1.37
N TYR A 84 11.48 -3.01 0.49
CA TYR A 84 10.02 -2.93 0.49
C TYR A 84 9.46 -3.45 -0.83
N VAL A 85 8.29 -4.02 -0.79
CA VAL A 85 7.54 -4.33 -2.01
C VAL A 85 7.17 -3.02 -2.70
N ILE A 86 7.63 -2.85 -3.95
CA ILE A 86 7.33 -1.67 -4.77
C ILE A 86 6.37 -2.00 -5.92
N GLY A 87 6.19 -3.28 -6.23
CA GLY A 87 5.29 -3.72 -7.29
C GLY A 87 5.19 -5.22 -7.38
N LYS A 88 4.33 -5.67 -8.29
CA LYS A 88 4.08 -7.08 -8.60
C LYS A 88 3.96 -7.26 -10.11
N ASP A 89 4.70 -8.20 -10.67
CA ASP A 89 4.48 -8.68 -12.03
C ASP A 89 3.63 -9.97 -11.95
N LYS A 90 2.36 -9.86 -12.34
CA LYS A 90 1.40 -10.97 -12.27
C LYS A 90 1.68 -12.02 -13.36
N GLU A 91 2.20 -11.60 -14.52
CA GLU A 91 2.49 -12.48 -15.66
C GLU A 91 3.72 -13.33 -15.38
N MET A 92 4.79 -12.70 -14.91
CA MET A 92 6.05 -13.37 -14.57
C MET A 92 6.04 -13.99 -13.17
N ASN A 93 4.99 -13.79 -12.37
CA ASN A 93 4.88 -14.19 -10.97
C ASN A 93 6.08 -13.68 -10.15
N GLN A 94 6.38 -12.38 -10.28
CA GLN A 94 7.52 -11.74 -9.63
C GLN A 94 7.08 -10.66 -8.65
N LEU A 95 7.71 -10.66 -7.48
CA LEU A 95 7.59 -9.62 -6.47
C LEU A 95 8.73 -8.63 -6.63
N ILE A 96 8.43 -7.38 -6.98
CA ILE A 96 9.43 -6.34 -7.21
C ILE A 96 9.69 -5.64 -5.89
N VAL A 97 10.96 -5.58 -5.50
CA VAL A 97 11.37 -4.94 -4.25
C VAL A 97 12.34 -3.78 -4.50
N GLY A 98 12.33 -2.82 -3.59
CA GLY A 98 13.15 -1.62 -3.70
C GLY A 98 13.33 -0.88 -2.38
N SER A 99 13.86 0.34 -2.44
CA SER A 99 14.02 1.20 -1.28
C SER A 99 12.68 1.78 -0.80
N ARG A 100 12.69 2.40 0.37
CA ARG A 100 11.51 3.11 0.90
C ARG A 100 11.09 4.25 -0.03
N GLU A 101 12.03 4.97 -0.60
CA GLU A 101 11.81 6.09 -1.51
C GLU A 101 11.11 5.65 -2.80
N GLU A 102 11.40 4.44 -3.29
CA GLU A 102 10.77 3.87 -4.47
C GLU A 102 9.31 3.44 -4.24
N THR A 103 8.87 3.35 -2.98
CA THR A 103 7.45 3.14 -2.63
C THR A 103 6.65 4.44 -2.53
N MET A 104 7.34 5.59 -2.58
CA MET A 104 6.68 6.90 -2.48
C MET A 104 6.12 7.32 -3.82
N THR A 105 4.84 7.61 -3.89
CA THR A 105 4.20 8.14 -5.09
C THR A 105 3.47 9.44 -4.83
N GLY A 106 3.60 10.39 -5.76
CA GLY A 106 2.81 11.63 -5.81
C GLY A 106 1.66 11.54 -6.82
N GLU A 107 1.40 10.36 -7.35
CA GLU A 107 0.36 10.12 -8.34
C GLU A 107 -0.37 8.84 -8.01
N ILE A 108 -1.70 8.87 -8.07
CA ILE A 108 -2.56 7.70 -7.96
C ILE A 108 -3.52 7.65 -9.14
N ARG A 109 -3.88 6.45 -9.55
CA ARG A 109 -4.95 6.22 -10.50
C ARG A 109 -6.16 5.68 -9.77
N ILE A 110 -7.32 6.20 -10.12
CA ILE A 110 -8.59 5.83 -9.50
C ILE A 110 -9.56 5.33 -10.57
N GLU A 111 -10.50 4.50 -10.16
CA GLU A 111 -11.65 4.22 -11.00
C GLU A 111 -12.41 5.52 -11.26
N LYS A 112 -13.19 5.56 -12.36
CA LYS A 112 -14.00 6.73 -12.67
C LYS A 112 -14.97 7.00 -11.53
N SER A 113 -14.91 8.21 -10.98
CA SER A 113 -15.72 8.65 -9.86
C SER A 113 -16.48 9.94 -10.22
N GLU A 114 -17.71 10.04 -9.78
CA GLU A 114 -18.50 11.28 -9.83
C GLU A 114 -18.16 12.13 -8.61
N MET A 115 -17.02 12.83 -8.68
CA MET A 115 -16.65 13.78 -7.63
C MET A 115 -17.22 15.15 -7.94
N ARG A 116 -17.62 15.88 -6.91
CA ARG A 116 -17.90 17.31 -7.04
C ARG A 116 -16.61 18.02 -7.45
N ASN A 117 -16.70 18.96 -8.36
CA ASN A 117 -15.56 19.72 -8.87
C ASN A 117 -15.26 20.88 -7.90
N ASP A 118 -14.80 20.58 -6.71
CA ASP A 118 -14.42 21.56 -5.70
C ASP A 118 -12.99 22.04 -5.99
N LYS A 119 -12.74 23.32 -5.73
CA LYS A 119 -11.48 23.95 -6.13
C LYS A 119 -10.26 23.48 -5.35
N GLU A 120 -10.47 23.09 -4.12
CA GLU A 120 -9.42 22.58 -3.22
C GLU A 120 -9.86 21.25 -2.66
N LEU A 121 -9.12 20.19 -3.00
CA LEU A 121 -9.40 18.84 -2.57
C LEU A 121 -8.25 18.28 -1.75
N TRP A 122 -8.64 17.47 -0.81
CA TRP A 122 -7.74 16.68 0.02
C TRP A 122 -8.09 15.22 -0.12
N VAL A 123 -7.12 14.33 -0.10
CA VAL A 123 -7.36 12.90 -0.19
C VAL A 123 -6.83 12.17 1.03
N ARG A 124 -7.60 11.19 1.51
CA ARG A 124 -7.18 10.21 2.50
C ARG A 124 -7.25 8.81 1.90
N ILE A 125 -6.17 8.05 2.00
CA ILE A 125 -6.08 6.70 1.39
C ILE A 125 -6.22 5.61 2.44
N ARG A 126 -5.86 5.87 3.68
CA ARG A 126 -5.97 4.90 4.77
C ARG A 126 -6.81 5.47 5.90
N ASN A 127 -7.57 4.60 6.56
CA ASN A 127 -8.20 4.98 7.81
C ASN A 127 -7.13 5.48 8.80
N LEU A 128 -7.39 6.61 9.46
CA LEU A 128 -6.43 7.33 10.31
C LEU A 128 -5.17 7.85 9.61
N GLY A 129 -5.09 7.73 8.28
CA GLY A 129 -4.05 8.37 7.50
C GLY A 129 -4.18 9.89 7.45
N GLU A 130 -3.10 10.57 7.12
CA GLU A 130 -3.09 12.00 6.91
C GLU A 130 -3.93 12.39 5.69
N LEU A 131 -4.50 13.58 5.74
CA LEU A 131 -5.12 14.24 4.59
C LEU A 131 -4.01 14.88 3.76
N VAL A 132 -3.93 14.53 2.50
CA VAL A 132 -2.91 15.04 1.58
C VAL A 132 -3.57 15.94 0.55
N PRO A 133 -3.04 17.14 0.32
CA PRO A 133 -3.58 18.05 -0.68
C PRO A 133 -3.48 17.45 -2.09
N VAL A 134 -4.52 17.65 -2.88
CA VAL A 134 -4.58 17.26 -4.28
C VAL A 134 -4.20 18.46 -5.13
N GLU A 135 -3.10 18.36 -5.89
CA GLU A 135 -2.69 19.40 -6.82
C GLU A 135 -3.68 19.52 -7.98
N LYS A 136 -4.05 18.38 -8.58
CA LYS A 136 -5.03 18.33 -9.69
C LYS A 136 -5.53 16.92 -9.95
N ILE A 137 -6.65 16.85 -10.66
CA ILE A 137 -7.24 15.60 -11.16
C ILE A 137 -7.35 15.68 -12.68
N GLU A 138 -6.76 14.72 -13.38
CA GLU A 138 -6.77 14.62 -14.85
C GLU A 138 -7.40 13.27 -15.25
N GLY A 139 -8.69 13.28 -15.53
CA GLY A 139 -9.43 12.06 -15.82
C GLY A 139 -9.48 11.11 -14.61
N ASN A 140 -8.79 9.99 -14.70
CA ASN A 140 -8.67 9.02 -13.61
C ASN A 140 -7.34 9.14 -12.83
N LYS A 141 -6.54 10.13 -13.13
CA LYS A 141 -5.23 10.39 -12.54
C LYS A 141 -5.35 11.53 -11.52
N VAL A 142 -4.93 11.29 -10.29
CA VAL A 142 -4.89 12.27 -9.22
C VAL A 142 -3.43 12.58 -8.91
N ILE A 143 -3.05 13.83 -9.03
CA ILE A 143 -1.71 14.34 -8.69
C ILE A 143 -1.79 14.94 -7.29
N LEU A 144 -0.86 14.54 -6.45
CA LEU A 144 -0.77 14.97 -5.05
C LEU A 144 0.34 16.00 -4.89
N GLU A 145 0.16 16.97 -4.01
CA GLU A 145 1.23 17.94 -3.67
C GLU A 145 2.40 17.26 -2.95
N GLU A 146 2.11 16.18 -2.22
CA GLU A 146 3.12 15.43 -1.47
C GLU A 146 3.09 13.94 -1.85
N LYS A 147 4.27 13.30 -1.77
CA LYS A 147 4.37 11.87 -2.00
C LYS A 147 3.89 11.07 -0.80
N ILE A 148 3.10 10.04 -1.05
CA ILE A 148 2.58 9.12 -0.04
C ILE A 148 3.30 7.78 -0.14
N PHE A 149 3.59 7.18 1.02
CA PHE A 149 4.23 5.87 1.13
C PHE A 149 3.23 4.73 0.91
N GLY A 150 3.64 3.75 0.09
CA GLY A 150 3.05 2.41 0.07
C GLY A 150 1.58 2.38 -0.35
N ILE A 151 1.20 3.15 -1.36
CA ILE A 151 -0.13 3.08 -1.97
C ILE A 151 -0.24 1.77 -2.77
N ALA A 152 -1.38 1.10 -2.63
CA ALA A 152 -1.66 -0.16 -3.32
C ALA A 152 -3.00 -0.12 -4.04
N GLU A 153 -3.08 -0.87 -5.16
CA GLU A 153 -4.34 -1.15 -5.86
C GLU A 153 -5.37 -1.75 -4.89
N GLY A 154 -6.64 -1.41 -5.06
CA GLY A 154 -7.75 -1.86 -4.22
C GLY A 154 -7.99 -1.03 -2.97
N GLN A 155 -7.12 -0.09 -2.62
CA GLN A 155 -7.37 0.85 -1.53
C GLN A 155 -8.39 1.91 -1.96
N SER A 156 -9.11 2.48 -1.00
CA SER A 156 -10.03 3.59 -1.24
C SER A 156 -9.31 4.93 -1.13
N ALA A 157 -9.49 5.78 -2.14
CA ALA A 157 -9.17 7.19 -2.08
C ALA A 157 -10.44 7.97 -1.70
N VAL A 158 -10.43 8.62 -0.55
CA VAL A 158 -11.58 9.38 -0.03
C VAL A 158 -11.24 10.86 -0.06
N PHE A 159 -12.07 11.65 -0.73
CA PHE A 159 -11.83 13.06 -1.00
C PHE A 159 -12.66 13.95 -0.09
N TYR A 160 -12.03 15.02 0.36
CA TYR A 160 -12.59 16.03 1.25
C TYR A 160 -12.37 17.41 0.67
N ASP A 161 -13.24 18.35 1.00
CA ASP A 161 -13.03 19.77 0.73
C ASP A 161 -12.15 20.43 1.82
N ASN A 162 -11.91 21.72 1.68
CA ASN A 162 -11.13 22.53 2.63
C ASN A 162 -11.80 22.71 4.02
N GLU A 163 -13.10 22.39 4.14
CA GLU A 163 -13.83 22.39 5.41
C GLU A 163 -13.80 21.01 6.08
N GLY A 164 -13.19 20.01 5.42
CA GLY A 164 -13.13 18.62 5.88
C GLY A 164 -14.41 17.83 5.63
N VAL A 165 -15.30 18.33 4.76
CA VAL A 165 -16.51 17.63 4.37
C VAL A 165 -16.17 16.62 3.27
N LEU A 166 -16.70 15.42 3.39
CA LEU A 166 -16.53 14.35 2.41
C LEU A 166 -17.27 14.73 1.11
N VAL A 167 -16.53 14.79 0.00
CA VAL A 167 -17.06 15.14 -1.33
C VAL A 167 -17.14 13.96 -2.28
N GLY A 168 -16.45 12.87 -2.00
CA GLY A 168 -16.51 11.67 -2.82
C GLY A 168 -15.44 10.64 -2.47
N GLY A 169 -15.40 9.56 -3.23
CA GLY A 169 -14.40 8.52 -3.10
C GLY A 169 -14.32 7.63 -4.33
N SER A 170 -13.21 6.92 -4.46
CA SER A 170 -12.99 5.96 -5.54
C SER A 170 -11.99 4.89 -5.11
N ILE A 171 -11.95 3.80 -5.86
CA ILE A 171 -10.96 2.74 -5.68
C ILE A 171 -9.69 3.08 -6.47
N ILE A 172 -8.54 2.82 -5.89
CA ILE A 172 -7.23 2.95 -6.54
C ILE A 172 -7.00 1.72 -7.42
N VAL A 173 -6.63 1.97 -8.69
CA VAL A 173 -6.39 0.95 -9.72
C VAL A 173 -4.98 1.03 -10.29
#